data_bd3de4f5c3bbf1577d3455e10208143a
#
_entry.id   bd3de4f5c3bbf1577d3455e10208143a
#
_cell.length_a   1.000
_cell.length_b   1.000
_cell.length_c   1.000
_cell.angle_alpha   90.00
_cell.angle_beta   90.00
_cell.angle_gamma   90.00
#
_symmetry.space_group_name_H-M   'P 1'
#
loop_
_entity.id
_entity.type
_entity.pdbx_description
1 polymer ?
#
loop_
_entity_poly.entity_id
_entity_poly.type
_entity_poly.pdbx_seq_one_letter_code
_entity_poly.pdbx_strand_id
1 'polypeptide(L)'
;MKRRFLTLVMLLCLLISAAFGEALPKEDLLPSESFRAMLDENPEIELYMRESIGLAAKENPDRETNPVQSLEELYGFIDYSVTCMPWNILNDERYSSFATKCDQSILYIYWLMDQPLTALEDKGLFYPSVEYLEPVYKWLTEYNNTWRDYLDTTDSWKSEYYEMLLKDPTWNLDKGWYEGPENWHSFNEFFSRKLSGAAARPVAEPENSAVIVAPADSLPQGVWRIDAEGKFEADPIKRENGVVIKDSCFITVEQLLGEEGADYASRFSNGYLTHTYLNYDDYHRYHSPVSGTVKAVYIIPYANAVGGVVYWNPETRLYVLESSTLSWQSCETRGVVLIDTEEYGLAAMIPVGMGQVSSVNFVVEPGMKIKKGDEIGYFLFGGSDCVMLFEEKSGFRLTAPEGETGGYSGGYAHVLCGEEYGRFEAK
;
A
#
# COMPACT_ATOMS: atom_id res chain seq x y z
N MET A 1 32.03 48.38 24.15
CA MET A 1 30.69 48.17 23.59
C MET A 1 30.50 46.81 22.90
N LYS A 2 31.47 46.24 22.21
CA LYS A 2 31.31 44.96 21.47
C LYS A 2 31.12 43.69 22.36
N ARG A 3 31.67 43.66 23.60
CA ARG A 3 31.53 42.50 24.48
C ARG A 3 30.16 42.37 25.18
N ARG A 4 29.46 43.51 25.40
CA ARG A 4 28.12 43.47 26.03
C ARG A 4 27.02 43.11 25.05
N PHE A 5 27.24 43.30 23.74
CA PHE A 5 26.26 42.92 22.70
C PHE A 5 26.27 41.42 22.43
N LEU A 6 27.44 40.77 22.51
CA LEU A 6 27.55 39.31 22.32
C LEU A 6 26.91 38.52 23.46
N THR A 7 27.00 39.03 24.71
CA THR A 7 26.39 38.38 25.88
C THR A 7 24.88 38.53 25.89
N LEU A 8 24.33 39.61 25.35
CA LEU A 8 22.87 39.81 25.24
C LEU A 8 22.24 38.94 24.13
N VAL A 9 22.96 38.75 23.01
CA VAL A 9 22.52 37.87 21.93
C VAL A 9 22.57 36.40 22.34
N MET A 10 23.60 35.97 23.08
CA MET A 10 23.66 34.61 23.65
C MET A 10 22.58 34.35 24.70
N LEU A 11 22.24 35.36 25.53
CA LEU A 11 21.15 35.23 26.50
C LEU A 11 19.78 35.23 25.86
N LEU A 12 19.59 35.95 24.74
CA LEU A 12 18.36 35.93 23.96
C LEU A 12 18.17 34.62 23.19
N CYS A 13 19.24 34.01 22.66
CA CYS A 13 19.19 32.67 22.04
C CYS A 13 18.90 31.57 23.08
N LEU A 14 19.39 31.71 24.33
CA LEU A 14 19.06 30.78 25.40
C LEU A 14 17.62 30.94 25.96
N LEU A 15 17.01 32.11 25.81
CA LEU A 15 15.62 32.34 26.20
C LEU A 15 14.60 31.95 25.11
N ILE A 16 15.03 31.87 23.85
CA ILE A 16 14.21 31.39 22.76
C ILE A 16 14.19 29.85 22.67
N SER A 17 15.29 29.20 23.05
CA SER A 17 15.34 27.73 23.20
C SER A 17 14.57 27.19 24.42
N ALA A 18 14.28 28.03 25.42
CA ALA A 18 13.45 27.67 26.57
C ALA A 18 11.94 27.88 26.35
N ALA A 19 11.52 28.46 25.20
CA ALA A 19 10.11 28.67 24.83
C ALA A 19 9.58 27.61 23.85
N PHE A 20 10.45 26.83 23.20
CA PHE A 20 10.09 25.56 22.64
C PHE A 20 10.35 24.53 23.74
N GLY A 21 9.28 24.14 24.45
CA GLY A 21 9.38 23.02 25.37
C GLY A 21 10.11 21.90 24.64
N GLU A 22 11.23 21.43 25.22
CA GLU A 22 11.78 20.14 24.83
C GLU A 22 10.60 19.19 24.85
N ALA A 23 10.17 18.72 23.67
CA ALA A 23 9.35 17.53 23.62
C ALA A 23 10.16 16.51 24.42
N LEU A 24 9.66 16.13 25.58
CA LEU A 24 10.17 14.97 26.29
C LEU A 24 10.34 13.89 25.23
N PRO A 25 11.42 13.10 25.23
CA PRO A 25 11.51 11.95 24.37
C PRO A 25 10.16 11.24 24.55
N LYS A 26 9.43 11.02 23.46
CA LYS A 26 8.23 10.18 23.47
C LYS A 26 8.75 8.89 24.13
N GLU A 27 8.45 8.66 25.42
CA GLU A 27 8.52 7.31 25.95
C GLU A 27 7.75 6.49 24.93
N ASP A 28 8.31 5.34 24.53
CA ASP A 28 7.68 4.45 23.57
C ASP A 28 6.33 3.99 24.15
N LEU A 29 5.30 4.80 23.91
CA LEU A 29 3.94 4.49 24.31
C LEU A 29 3.52 3.24 23.55
N LEU A 30 2.89 2.31 24.24
CA LEU A 30 2.25 1.19 23.56
C LEU A 30 1.22 1.73 22.56
N PRO A 31 1.05 1.11 21.39
CA PRO A 31 0.07 1.58 20.40
C PRO A 31 -1.35 1.71 20.94
N SER A 32 -1.73 0.86 21.93
CA SER A 32 -3.02 0.99 22.61
C SER A 32 -3.13 2.25 23.47
N GLU A 33 -2.03 2.73 24.05
CA GLU A 33 -2.02 3.96 24.86
C GLU A 33 -2.17 5.18 23.96
N SER A 34 -1.47 5.22 22.79
CA SER A 34 -1.65 6.29 21.81
C SER A 34 -3.07 6.27 21.21
N PHE A 35 -3.66 5.08 21.01
CA PHE A 35 -5.06 4.95 20.58
C PHE A 35 -6.04 5.50 21.60
N ARG A 36 -5.85 5.19 22.89
CA ARG A 36 -6.66 5.76 23.99
C ARG A 36 -6.57 7.27 24.02
N ALA A 37 -5.36 7.82 23.95
CA ALA A 37 -5.14 9.26 23.95
C ALA A 37 -5.85 9.94 22.76
N MET A 38 -5.79 9.34 21.57
CA MET A 38 -6.52 9.83 20.41
C MET A 38 -8.05 9.81 20.62
N LEU A 39 -8.59 8.74 21.23
CA LEU A 39 -10.02 8.64 21.54
C LEU A 39 -10.45 9.63 22.65
N ASP A 40 -9.62 9.84 23.68
CA ASP A 40 -9.87 10.82 24.75
C ASP A 40 -9.94 12.26 24.21
N GLU A 41 -9.13 12.57 23.19
CA GLU A 41 -9.17 13.86 22.48
C GLU A 41 -10.36 13.96 21.51
N ASN A 42 -10.95 12.82 21.10
CA ASN A 42 -12.04 12.74 20.13
C ASN A 42 -13.20 11.85 20.64
N PRO A 43 -13.98 12.30 21.65
CA PRO A 43 -14.99 11.44 22.28
C PRO A 43 -16.09 10.92 21.34
N GLU A 44 -16.37 11.63 20.24
CA GLU A 44 -17.31 11.14 19.23
C GLU A 44 -16.75 9.95 18.45
N ILE A 45 -15.43 9.91 18.21
CA ILE A 45 -14.77 8.78 17.54
C ILE A 45 -14.80 7.56 18.45
N GLU A 46 -14.65 7.73 19.77
CA GLU A 46 -14.82 6.61 20.71
C GLU A 46 -16.21 5.98 20.57
N LEU A 47 -17.27 6.79 20.47
CA LEU A 47 -18.64 6.28 20.27
C LEU A 47 -18.77 5.54 18.93
N TYR A 48 -18.23 6.09 17.85
CA TYR A 48 -18.22 5.44 16.54
C TYR A 48 -17.43 4.11 16.58
N MET A 49 -16.29 4.07 17.28
CA MET A 49 -15.48 2.87 17.41
C MET A 49 -16.24 1.77 18.18
N ARG A 50 -16.92 2.13 19.27
CA ARG A 50 -17.78 1.20 20.04
C ARG A 50 -18.95 0.68 19.20
N GLU A 51 -19.58 1.54 18.39
CA GLU A 51 -20.63 1.15 17.46
C GLU A 51 -20.10 0.20 16.39
N SER A 52 -18.98 0.52 15.78
CA SER A 52 -18.31 -0.29 14.75
C SER A 52 -18.02 -1.71 15.28
N ILE A 53 -17.33 -1.83 16.44
CA ILE A 53 -17.05 -3.13 17.07
C ILE A 53 -18.36 -3.87 17.40
N GLY A 54 -19.38 -3.16 17.85
CA GLY A 54 -20.69 -3.75 18.14
C GLY A 54 -21.42 -4.28 16.91
N LEU A 55 -21.26 -3.66 15.75
CA LEU A 55 -21.75 -4.15 14.46
C LEU A 55 -20.95 -5.37 14.00
N ALA A 56 -19.64 -5.30 14.09
CA ALA A 56 -18.73 -6.40 13.78
C ALA A 56 -19.05 -7.65 14.61
N ALA A 57 -19.29 -7.49 15.92
CA ALA A 57 -19.67 -8.60 16.80
C ALA A 57 -21.03 -9.24 16.46
N LYS A 58 -21.95 -8.47 15.85
CA LYS A 58 -23.25 -9.01 15.37
C LYS A 58 -23.08 -9.72 14.03
N GLU A 59 -22.25 -9.19 13.13
CA GLU A 59 -21.99 -9.78 11.82
C GLU A 59 -21.20 -11.08 11.95
N ASN A 60 -20.17 -11.09 12.78
CA ASN A 60 -19.40 -12.29 13.12
C ASN A 60 -19.30 -12.49 14.65
N PRO A 61 -20.22 -13.23 15.26
CA PRO A 61 -20.20 -13.49 16.71
C PRO A 61 -19.17 -14.54 17.13
N ASP A 62 -18.52 -15.23 16.21
CA ASP A 62 -17.60 -16.32 16.50
C ASP A 62 -16.24 -15.78 16.96
N ARG A 63 -15.92 -16.00 18.23
CA ARG A 63 -14.68 -15.55 18.86
C ARG A 63 -13.41 -16.22 18.32
N GLU A 64 -13.52 -17.31 17.59
CA GLU A 64 -12.35 -17.93 16.95
C GLU A 64 -11.87 -17.12 15.74
N THR A 65 -12.80 -16.50 15.01
CA THR A 65 -12.51 -15.64 13.86
C THR A 65 -12.57 -14.15 14.21
N ASN A 66 -13.38 -13.76 15.21
CA ASN A 66 -13.52 -12.39 15.70
C ASN A 66 -13.21 -12.33 17.21
N PRO A 67 -11.94 -12.34 17.61
CA PRO A 67 -11.56 -12.31 19.03
C PRO A 67 -11.93 -11.00 19.74
N VAL A 68 -12.02 -9.87 19.03
CA VAL A 68 -12.32 -8.54 19.57
C VAL A 68 -13.80 -8.24 19.45
N GLN A 69 -14.51 -8.15 20.57
CA GLN A 69 -15.93 -7.81 20.61
C GLN A 69 -16.25 -6.64 21.56
N SER A 70 -15.21 -5.96 22.04
CA SER A 70 -15.30 -4.74 22.83
C SER A 70 -14.10 -3.84 22.60
N LEU A 71 -14.23 -2.56 22.93
CA LEU A 71 -13.12 -1.61 22.83
C LEU A 71 -11.97 -1.99 23.78
N GLU A 72 -12.28 -2.55 24.93
CA GLU A 72 -11.30 -3.00 25.91
C GLU A 72 -10.47 -4.18 25.37
N GLU A 73 -11.09 -5.10 24.63
CA GLU A 73 -10.40 -6.21 23.96
C GLU A 73 -9.56 -5.71 22.78
N LEU A 74 -10.02 -4.64 22.08
CA LEU A 74 -9.26 -4.04 20.99
C LEU A 74 -7.90 -3.50 21.46
N TYR A 75 -7.82 -2.87 22.62
CA TYR A 75 -6.55 -2.37 23.15
C TYR A 75 -5.53 -3.50 23.31
N GLY A 76 -5.93 -4.61 23.89
CA GLY A 76 -5.03 -5.77 24.03
C GLY A 76 -4.65 -6.39 22.69
N PHE A 77 -5.56 -6.38 21.71
CA PHE A 77 -5.30 -6.88 20.38
C PHE A 77 -4.29 -5.99 19.62
N ILE A 78 -4.42 -4.67 19.74
CA ILE A 78 -3.49 -3.70 19.14
C ILE A 78 -2.05 -3.99 19.61
N ASP A 79 -1.81 -4.07 20.92
CA ASP A 79 -0.46 -4.29 21.45
C ASP A 79 0.09 -5.68 21.10
N TYR A 80 -0.77 -6.69 21.04
CA TYR A 80 -0.41 -8.03 20.61
C TYR A 80 0.02 -8.08 19.14
N SER A 81 -0.76 -7.47 18.26
CA SER A 81 -0.60 -7.62 16.81
C SER A 81 0.70 -7.00 16.28
N VAL A 82 1.18 -5.90 16.86
CA VAL A 82 2.42 -5.22 16.41
C VAL A 82 3.71 -5.96 16.76
N THR A 83 3.63 -7.04 17.51
CA THR A 83 4.78 -7.93 17.84
C THR A 83 4.62 -9.34 17.27
N CYS A 84 3.66 -9.50 16.35
CA CYS A 84 3.36 -10.79 15.72
C CYS A 84 3.91 -10.85 14.29
N MET A 85 4.22 -12.07 13.85
CA MET A 85 4.42 -12.34 12.43
C MET A 85 3.08 -12.22 11.69
N PRO A 86 3.08 -11.78 10.42
CA PRO A 86 1.86 -11.54 9.66
C PRO A 86 0.86 -12.70 9.64
N TRP A 87 1.35 -13.93 9.66
CA TRP A 87 0.53 -15.15 9.66
C TRP A 87 0.05 -15.62 11.05
N ASN A 88 0.42 -14.89 12.11
CA ASN A 88 0.10 -15.28 13.50
C ASN A 88 -0.93 -14.39 14.17
N ILE A 89 -1.32 -13.26 13.58
CA ILE A 89 -2.25 -12.30 14.19
C ILE A 89 -3.62 -12.94 14.40
N LEU A 90 -4.16 -13.58 13.35
CA LEU A 90 -5.28 -14.51 13.46
C LEU A 90 -4.75 -15.93 13.24
N ASN A 91 -4.39 -16.59 14.32
CA ASN A 91 -3.84 -17.94 14.26
C ASN A 91 -4.96 -18.97 14.20
N ASP A 92 -5.60 -19.11 13.03
CA ASP A 92 -6.63 -20.10 12.78
C ASP A 92 -6.06 -21.25 11.93
N GLU A 93 -6.15 -22.47 12.45
CA GLU A 93 -5.69 -23.69 11.74
C GLU A 93 -6.49 -23.99 10.47
N ARG A 94 -7.67 -23.40 10.31
CA ARG A 94 -8.52 -23.54 9.12
C ARG A 94 -7.91 -22.84 7.89
N TYR A 95 -7.09 -21.83 8.08
CA TYR A 95 -6.40 -21.18 6.98
C TYR A 95 -5.24 -22.04 6.48
N SER A 96 -5.42 -22.63 5.29
CA SER A 96 -4.56 -23.70 4.79
C SER A 96 -3.22 -23.22 4.24
N SER A 97 -3.10 -21.95 3.86
CA SER A 97 -1.88 -21.37 3.29
C SER A 97 -1.36 -20.19 4.12
N PHE A 98 -0.08 -19.86 3.97
CA PHE A 98 0.50 -18.66 4.54
C PHE A 98 -0.13 -17.39 3.98
N ALA A 99 -0.33 -17.34 2.68
CA ALA A 99 -0.97 -16.20 2.01
C ALA A 99 -2.34 -15.93 2.64
N THR A 100 -3.19 -16.97 2.80
CA THR A 100 -4.49 -16.82 3.47
C THR A 100 -4.34 -16.35 4.91
N LYS A 101 -3.38 -16.89 5.68
CA LYS A 101 -3.16 -16.46 7.07
C LYS A 101 -2.74 -15.00 7.17
N CYS A 102 -1.84 -14.54 6.29
CA CYS A 102 -1.44 -13.15 6.20
C CYS A 102 -2.61 -12.25 5.84
N ASP A 103 -3.35 -12.62 4.78
CA ASP A 103 -4.51 -11.90 4.29
C ASP A 103 -5.55 -11.70 5.39
N GLN A 104 -6.00 -12.79 6.02
CA GLN A 104 -6.99 -12.72 7.10
C GLN A 104 -6.50 -11.95 8.32
N SER A 105 -5.24 -12.05 8.67
CA SER A 105 -4.63 -11.31 9.78
C SER A 105 -4.58 -9.80 9.53
N ILE A 106 -4.27 -9.39 8.29
CA ILE A 106 -4.23 -7.98 7.90
C ILE A 106 -5.64 -7.42 7.82
N LEU A 107 -6.55 -8.09 7.14
CA LEU A 107 -7.91 -7.60 6.91
C LEU A 107 -8.71 -7.44 8.20
N TYR A 108 -8.39 -8.19 9.25
CA TYR A 108 -9.18 -8.23 10.46
C TYR A 108 -9.31 -6.89 11.20
N ILE A 109 -8.22 -6.16 11.41
CA ILE A 109 -8.27 -4.88 12.12
C ILE A 109 -9.03 -3.83 11.29
N TYR A 110 -8.85 -3.86 9.97
CA TYR A 110 -9.59 -2.98 9.06
C TYR A 110 -11.07 -3.31 9.06
N TRP A 111 -11.44 -4.60 9.02
CA TRP A 111 -12.84 -4.99 9.13
C TRP A 111 -13.52 -4.51 10.41
N LEU A 112 -12.81 -4.50 11.54
CA LEU A 112 -13.34 -3.93 12.79
C LEU A 112 -13.65 -2.44 12.67
N MET A 113 -12.92 -1.72 11.81
CA MET A 113 -13.05 -0.28 11.56
C MET A 113 -13.95 0.04 10.36
N ASP A 114 -14.16 -0.92 9.46
CA ASP A 114 -14.90 -0.75 8.20
C ASP A 114 -16.42 -1.00 8.32
N GLN A 115 -16.95 -1.06 9.53
CA GLN A 115 -18.39 -1.18 9.68
C GLN A 115 -19.08 0.13 9.27
N PRO A 116 -20.09 0.10 8.37
CA PRO A 116 -20.73 1.32 7.89
C PRO A 116 -21.57 1.95 9.01
N LEU A 117 -21.30 3.21 9.29
CA LEU A 117 -21.99 3.98 10.32
C LEU A 117 -22.88 5.05 9.69
N THR A 118 -24.18 5.03 10.02
CA THR A 118 -25.13 6.04 9.52
C THR A 118 -24.70 7.47 9.87
N ALA A 119 -24.05 7.66 11.01
CA ALA A 119 -23.56 8.97 11.43
C ALA A 119 -22.44 9.53 10.55
N LEU A 120 -21.79 8.68 9.75
CA LEU A 120 -20.70 9.03 8.85
C LEU A 120 -21.12 9.11 7.36
N GLU A 121 -22.37 8.74 7.05
CA GLU A 121 -22.95 9.00 5.74
C GLU A 121 -22.92 10.51 5.45
N ASP A 122 -22.74 10.90 4.20
CA ASP A 122 -22.67 12.30 3.76
C ASP A 122 -21.50 13.15 4.34
N LYS A 123 -20.51 12.55 5.00
CA LYS A 123 -19.30 13.25 5.46
C LYS A 123 -18.23 13.43 4.38
N GLY A 124 -18.45 12.92 3.16
CA GLY A 124 -17.48 13.00 2.06
C GLY A 124 -16.29 12.04 2.23
N LEU A 125 -16.43 11.03 3.08
CA LEU A 125 -15.44 9.98 3.25
C LEU A 125 -15.48 8.99 2.06
N PHE A 126 -14.38 8.31 1.78
CA PHE A 126 -14.35 7.22 0.79
C PHE A 126 -15.39 6.13 1.14
N TYR A 127 -15.48 5.79 2.41
CA TYR A 127 -16.47 4.88 2.97
C TYR A 127 -16.96 5.42 4.32
N PRO A 128 -18.25 5.29 4.72
CA PRO A 128 -18.76 5.84 5.96
C PRO A 128 -18.34 5.00 7.17
N SER A 129 -17.05 4.82 7.37
CA SER A 129 -16.45 4.06 8.45
C SER A 129 -15.44 4.88 9.26
N VAL A 130 -15.07 4.39 10.43
CA VAL A 130 -14.12 5.09 11.30
C VAL A 130 -12.71 5.09 10.71
N GLU A 131 -12.34 4.13 9.88
CA GLU A 131 -11.03 4.04 9.24
C GLU A 131 -10.65 5.32 8.50
N TYR A 132 -11.61 5.95 7.82
CA TYR A 132 -11.39 7.13 6.99
C TYR A 132 -11.48 8.46 7.73
N LEU A 133 -11.64 8.45 9.07
CA LEU A 133 -11.57 9.66 9.89
C LEU A 133 -10.12 10.07 10.11
N GLU A 134 -9.82 11.36 9.95
CA GLU A 134 -8.45 11.87 10.02
C GLU A 134 -7.66 11.48 11.28
N PRO A 135 -8.22 11.56 12.52
CA PRO A 135 -7.49 11.11 13.70
C PRO A 135 -7.19 9.59 13.67
N VAL A 136 -8.09 8.78 13.10
CA VAL A 136 -7.94 7.32 13.04
C VAL A 136 -6.87 6.92 12.04
N TYR A 137 -6.89 7.43 10.81
CA TYR A 137 -5.88 7.07 9.83
C TYR A 137 -4.48 7.60 10.19
N LYS A 138 -4.39 8.73 10.90
CA LYS A 138 -3.11 9.20 11.45
C LYS A 138 -2.57 8.24 12.52
N TRP A 139 -3.45 7.77 13.40
CA TRP A 139 -3.08 6.77 14.38
C TRP A 139 -2.71 5.42 13.71
N LEU A 140 -3.47 4.98 12.70
CA LEU A 140 -3.13 3.79 11.92
C LEU A 140 -1.73 3.87 11.33
N THR A 141 -1.30 5.06 10.89
CA THR A 141 0.07 5.27 10.41
C THR A 141 1.11 5.00 11.53
N GLU A 142 0.87 5.46 12.76
CA GLU A 142 1.75 5.19 13.90
C GLU A 142 1.76 3.69 14.26
N TYR A 143 0.58 3.08 14.30
CA TYR A 143 0.42 1.64 14.53
C TYR A 143 1.19 0.80 13.50
N ASN A 144 1.03 1.12 12.23
CA ASN A 144 1.71 0.43 11.13
C ASN A 144 3.23 0.61 11.18
N ASN A 145 3.70 1.81 11.54
CA ASN A 145 5.12 2.07 11.74
C ASN A 145 5.70 1.24 12.90
N THR A 146 4.97 1.11 14.01
CA THR A 146 5.41 0.29 15.15
C THR A 146 5.57 -1.18 14.72
N TRP A 147 4.63 -1.70 13.95
CA TRP A 147 4.72 -3.06 13.45
C TRP A 147 5.85 -3.24 12.42
N ARG A 148 6.05 -2.27 11.53
CA ARG A 148 7.20 -2.24 10.61
C ARG A 148 8.53 -2.31 11.38
N ASP A 149 8.66 -1.51 12.43
CA ASP A 149 9.87 -1.46 13.25
C ASP A 149 10.15 -2.82 13.92
N TYR A 150 9.10 -3.55 14.36
CA TYR A 150 9.24 -4.94 14.79
C TYR A 150 9.69 -5.86 13.64
N LEU A 151 9.09 -5.75 12.46
CA LEU A 151 9.42 -6.58 11.30
C LEU A 151 10.82 -6.29 10.72
N ASP A 152 11.46 -5.19 11.11
CA ASP A 152 12.86 -4.86 10.81
C ASP A 152 13.85 -5.43 11.83
N THR A 153 13.36 -5.94 12.98
CA THR A 153 14.24 -6.52 14.00
C THR A 153 14.63 -7.96 13.68
N THR A 154 15.75 -8.41 14.27
CA THR A 154 16.18 -9.81 14.18
C THR A 154 15.21 -10.78 14.87
N ASP A 155 14.35 -10.32 15.77
CA ASP A 155 13.34 -11.14 16.44
C ASP A 155 12.21 -11.55 15.47
N SER A 156 12.01 -10.79 14.39
CA SER A 156 11.03 -11.09 13.35
C SER A 156 11.47 -12.17 12.36
N TRP A 157 12.73 -12.62 12.41
CA TRP A 157 13.23 -13.63 11.48
C TRP A 157 13.90 -14.80 12.18
N LYS A 158 13.50 -16.02 11.78
CA LYS A 158 14.05 -17.27 12.29
C LYS A 158 14.25 -18.24 11.15
N SER A 159 15.26 -19.11 11.27
CA SER A 159 15.54 -20.14 10.26
C SER A 159 14.33 -21.06 10.01
N GLU A 160 13.52 -21.31 11.05
CA GLU A 160 12.32 -22.13 10.94
C GLU A 160 11.25 -21.49 10.02
N TYR A 161 11.21 -20.16 9.93
CA TYR A 161 10.31 -19.46 9.00
C TYR A 161 10.71 -19.71 7.55
N TYR A 162 12.01 -19.64 7.25
CA TYR A 162 12.49 -20.00 5.91
C TYR A 162 12.14 -21.43 5.54
N GLU A 163 12.40 -22.39 6.43
CA GLU A 163 12.08 -23.83 6.22
C GLU A 163 10.57 -24.05 6.00
N MET A 164 9.75 -23.22 6.59
CA MET A 164 8.30 -23.27 6.49
C MET A 164 7.83 -22.69 5.14
N LEU A 165 8.35 -21.51 4.77
CA LEU A 165 8.03 -20.83 3.53
C LEU A 165 8.56 -21.59 2.30
N LEU A 166 9.69 -22.27 2.44
CA LEU A 166 10.25 -23.13 1.38
C LEU A 166 9.32 -24.30 1.00
N LYS A 167 8.46 -24.74 1.91
CA LYS A 167 7.47 -25.80 1.66
C LYS A 167 6.23 -25.30 0.92
N ASP A 168 6.01 -24.02 0.90
CA ASP A 168 4.90 -23.39 0.17
C ASP A 168 5.41 -22.97 -1.22
N PRO A 169 4.97 -23.65 -2.31
CA PRO A 169 5.48 -23.42 -3.65
C PRO A 169 5.14 -22.03 -4.19
N THR A 170 4.19 -21.32 -3.61
CA THR A 170 3.78 -19.99 -4.09
C THR A 170 4.89 -18.95 -3.93
N TRP A 171 5.76 -19.10 -2.91
CA TRP A 171 6.90 -18.22 -2.67
C TRP A 171 8.06 -18.41 -3.66
N ASN A 172 8.05 -19.49 -4.46
CA ASN A 172 9.07 -19.78 -5.46
C ASN A 172 10.52 -19.80 -4.94
N LEU A 173 10.73 -20.09 -3.65
CA LEU A 173 12.06 -20.06 -3.01
C LEU A 173 12.98 -21.19 -3.51
N ASP A 174 12.42 -22.25 -4.06
CA ASP A 174 13.12 -23.40 -4.67
C ASP A 174 13.66 -23.14 -6.09
N LYS A 175 13.26 -22.02 -6.71
CA LYS A 175 13.61 -21.71 -8.12
C LYS A 175 15.02 -21.14 -8.30
N GLY A 176 15.69 -20.77 -7.22
CA GLY A 176 17.00 -20.10 -7.30
C GLY A 176 16.92 -18.68 -7.86
N TRP A 177 15.76 -18.05 -7.79
CA TRP A 177 15.54 -16.70 -8.30
C TRP A 177 16.06 -15.62 -7.37
N TYR A 178 16.21 -15.92 -6.09
CA TYR A 178 16.51 -14.94 -5.05
C TYR A 178 17.91 -15.14 -4.48
N GLU A 179 18.41 -14.13 -3.79
CA GLU A 179 19.61 -14.20 -2.96
C GLU A 179 19.47 -15.29 -1.89
N GLY A 180 20.61 -15.76 -1.35
CA GLY A 180 20.59 -16.81 -0.36
C GLY A 180 20.00 -16.36 0.99
N PRO A 181 19.41 -17.30 1.76
CA PRO A 181 18.74 -17.00 3.03
C PRO A 181 19.68 -16.44 4.10
N GLU A 182 21.00 -16.58 3.95
CA GLU A 182 22.01 -15.98 4.80
C GLU A 182 22.03 -14.43 4.75
N ASN A 183 21.36 -13.83 3.77
CA ASN A 183 21.24 -12.37 3.64
C ASN A 183 20.01 -11.80 4.33
N TRP A 184 19.14 -12.64 4.90
CA TRP A 184 17.90 -12.19 5.54
C TRP A 184 18.02 -12.31 7.06
N HIS A 185 17.99 -11.18 7.76
CA HIS A 185 18.13 -11.07 9.21
C HIS A 185 16.87 -10.52 9.87
N SER A 186 15.93 -10.02 9.06
CA SER A 186 14.59 -9.57 9.46
C SER A 186 13.55 -10.04 8.46
N PHE A 187 12.27 -10.01 8.85
CA PHE A 187 11.20 -10.35 7.93
C PHE A 187 11.10 -9.38 6.75
N ASN A 188 11.34 -8.09 6.98
CA ASN A 188 11.32 -7.09 5.92
C ASN A 188 12.48 -7.27 4.92
N GLU A 189 13.66 -7.72 5.36
CA GLU A 189 14.75 -8.11 4.44
C GLU A 189 14.34 -9.27 3.55
N PHE A 190 13.68 -10.30 4.10
CA PHE A 190 13.11 -11.40 3.33
C PHE A 190 12.00 -10.93 2.38
N PHE A 191 11.07 -10.10 2.86
CA PHE A 191 9.94 -9.61 2.06
C PHE A 191 10.42 -8.78 0.87
N SER A 192 11.39 -7.90 1.08
CA SER A 192 12.05 -7.11 0.03
C SER A 192 13.29 -7.79 -0.56
N ARG A 193 13.32 -9.12 -0.57
CA ARG A 193 14.43 -9.95 -1.06
C ARG A 193 14.91 -9.54 -2.44
N LYS A 194 16.21 -9.70 -2.72
CA LYS A 194 16.79 -9.37 -4.01
C LYS A 194 16.83 -10.58 -4.94
N LEU A 195 16.84 -10.31 -6.24
CA LEU A 195 17.09 -11.33 -7.24
C LEU A 195 18.53 -11.83 -7.16
N SER A 196 18.74 -13.10 -7.44
CA SER A 196 20.07 -13.71 -7.52
C SER A 196 20.91 -13.18 -8.70
N GLY A 197 20.27 -12.55 -9.67
CA GLY A 197 20.87 -11.91 -10.83
C GLY A 197 19.86 -11.66 -11.95
N ALA A 198 20.28 -10.98 -12.99
CA ALA A 198 19.42 -10.57 -14.10
C ALA A 198 18.71 -11.73 -14.82
N ALA A 199 19.28 -12.94 -14.76
CA ALA A 199 18.65 -14.13 -15.35
C ALA A 199 17.38 -14.60 -14.62
N ALA A 200 17.17 -14.17 -13.38
CA ALA A 200 15.97 -14.50 -12.61
C ALA A 200 14.72 -13.76 -13.11
N ARG A 201 14.91 -12.60 -13.72
CA ARG A 201 13.85 -11.80 -14.36
C ARG A 201 14.37 -11.22 -15.68
N PRO A 202 14.37 -12.01 -16.79
CA PRO A 202 14.82 -11.54 -18.08
C PRO A 202 13.87 -10.46 -18.61
N VAL A 203 14.44 -9.40 -19.16
CA VAL A 203 13.69 -8.26 -19.70
C VAL A 203 13.25 -8.56 -21.14
N ALA A 204 11.96 -8.44 -21.42
CA ALA A 204 11.40 -8.63 -22.76
C ALA A 204 11.89 -7.55 -23.73
N GLU A 205 12.43 -7.96 -24.87
CA GLU A 205 12.90 -7.11 -25.94
C GLU A 205 13.67 -5.85 -25.43
N PRO A 206 14.80 -6.00 -24.71
CA PRO A 206 15.41 -4.91 -23.92
C PRO A 206 15.76 -3.66 -24.73
N GLU A 207 16.05 -3.79 -26.03
CA GLU A 207 16.39 -2.67 -26.91
C GLU A 207 15.17 -2.10 -27.67
N ASN A 208 13.99 -2.68 -27.52
CA ASN A 208 12.77 -2.20 -28.20
C ASN A 208 11.99 -1.24 -27.27
N SER A 209 12.11 0.07 -27.49
CA SER A 209 11.45 1.10 -26.70
C SER A 209 9.92 1.05 -26.73
N ALA A 210 9.33 0.39 -27.75
CA ALA A 210 7.87 0.24 -27.84
C ALA A 210 7.32 -0.84 -26.88
N VAL A 211 8.16 -1.73 -26.37
CA VAL A 211 7.72 -2.78 -25.42
C VAL A 211 7.80 -2.27 -23.99
N ILE A 212 6.70 -2.35 -23.28
CA ILE A 212 6.57 -2.05 -21.86
C ILE A 212 6.66 -3.36 -21.10
N VAL A 213 7.44 -3.39 -20.03
CA VAL A 213 7.59 -4.59 -19.21
C VAL A 213 6.82 -4.48 -17.90
N ALA A 214 6.45 -5.62 -17.34
CA ALA A 214 5.84 -5.70 -16.01
C ALA A 214 6.79 -5.09 -14.97
N PRO A 215 6.30 -4.14 -14.17
CA PRO A 215 7.13 -3.47 -13.18
C PRO A 215 7.45 -4.35 -11.95
N ALA A 216 6.67 -5.39 -11.72
CA ALA A 216 6.80 -6.32 -10.60
C ALA A 216 6.25 -7.69 -10.98
N ASP A 217 6.49 -8.70 -10.15
CA ASP A 217 5.72 -9.95 -10.19
C ASP A 217 4.30 -9.60 -9.74
N SER A 218 3.28 -9.78 -10.60
CA SER A 218 1.98 -9.16 -10.33
C SER A 218 0.85 -9.66 -11.23
N LEU A 219 -0.38 -9.32 -10.86
CA LEU A 219 -1.62 -9.58 -11.59
C LEU A 219 -2.14 -8.28 -12.24
N PRO A 220 -2.05 -8.11 -13.56
CA PRO A 220 -2.63 -6.97 -14.26
C PRO A 220 -4.14 -6.87 -14.03
N GLN A 221 -4.64 -5.63 -13.81
CA GLN A 221 -6.03 -5.39 -13.45
C GLN A 221 -6.87 -4.81 -14.59
N GLY A 222 -6.24 -4.24 -15.61
CA GLY A 222 -6.93 -3.68 -16.77
C GLY A 222 -6.36 -2.36 -17.26
N VAL A 223 -7.12 -1.71 -18.14
CA VAL A 223 -6.78 -0.40 -18.72
C VAL A 223 -7.99 0.51 -18.65
N TRP A 224 -7.79 1.73 -18.18
CA TRP A 224 -8.80 2.79 -18.14
C TRP A 224 -8.36 3.98 -18.98
N ARG A 225 -9.31 4.56 -19.70
CA ARG A 225 -9.07 5.82 -20.41
C ARG A 225 -9.19 6.98 -19.45
N ILE A 226 -8.29 7.93 -19.61
CA ILE A 226 -8.35 9.22 -18.93
C ILE A 226 -9.07 10.19 -19.86
N ASP A 227 -10.04 10.96 -19.36
CA ASP A 227 -10.76 11.94 -20.18
C ASP A 227 -9.94 13.24 -20.38
N ALA A 228 -10.53 14.22 -21.09
CA ALA A 228 -9.87 15.48 -21.38
C ALA A 228 -9.61 16.33 -20.13
N GLU A 229 -10.41 16.16 -19.11
CA GLU A 229 -10.32 16.82 -17.79
C GLU A 229 -9.39 16.07 -16.82
N GLY A 230 -8.80 14.96 -17.23
CA GLY A 230 -7.94 14.14 -16.41
C GLY A 230 -8.69 13.25 -15.41
N LYS A 231 -9.95 12.92 -15.70
CA LYS A 231 -10.82 12.14 -14.82
C LYS A 231 -11.07 10.75 -15.35
N PHE A 232 -11.31 9.85 -14.45
CA PHE A 232 -12.01 8.57 -14.69
C PHE A 232 -12.92 8.30 -13.50
N GLU A 233 -14.14 7.80 -13.79
CA GLU A 233 -15.10 7.44 -12.74
C GLU A 233 -14.76 6.04 -12.20
N ALA A 234 -14.75 5.94 -10.89
CA ALA A 234 -14.74 4.66 -10.22
C ALA A 234 -16.18 4.17 -10.01
N ASP A 235 -16.40 2.89 -10.20
CA ASP A 235 -17.70 2.29 -9.90
C ASP A 235 -17.97 2.32 -8.38
N PRO A 236 -19.24 2.53 -7.97
CA PRO A 236 -19.59 2.49 -6.56
C PRO A 236 -19.34 1.10 -5.97
N ILE A 237 -18.79 1.07 -4.76
CA ILE A 237 -18.60 -0.17 -4.00
C ILE A 237 -19.96 -0.74 -3.59
N LYS A 238 -20.18 -2.02 -3.83
CA LYS A 238 -21.39 -2.74 -3.44
C LYS A 238 -21.05 -3.85 -2.46
N ARG A 239 -21.74 -3.87 -1.33
CA ARG A 239 -21.67 -5.02 -0.41
C ARG A 239 -22.74 -6.07 -0.78
N GLU A 240 -22.49 -7.34 -0.43
CA GLU A 240 -23.43 -8.45 -0.68
C GLU A 240 -24.81 -8.23 -0.04
N ASN A 241 -24.87 -7.45 1.07
CA ASN A 241 -26.13 -7.07 1.70
C ASN A 241 -26.96 -6.04 0.95
N GLY A 242 -26.54 -5.67 -0.29
CA GLY A 242 -27.25 -4.73 -1.14
C GLY A 242 -27.06 -3.25 -0.80
N VAL A 243 -26.21 -2.92 0.18
CA VAL A 243 -25.87 -1.53 0.48
C VAL A 243 -24.93 -1.03 -0.61
N VAL A 244 -25.42 -0.09 -1.40
CA VAL A 244 -24.63 0.63 -2.39
C VAL A 244 -24.01 1.84 -1.72
N ILE A 245 -22.68 1.89 -1.70
CA ILE A 245 -21.95 3.04 -1.22
C ILE A 245 -21.59 3.87 -2.44
N LYS A 246 -22.08 5.08 -2.46
CA LYS A 246 -21.71 6.04 -3.48
C LYS A 246 -20.26 6.41 -3.26
N ASP A 247 -19.44 6.04 -4.20
CA ASP A 247 -18.09 6.58 -4.27
C ASP A 247 -18.21 8.08 -4.60
N SER A 248 -17.90 8.90 -3.62
CA SER A 248 -17.84 10.36 -3.80
C SER A 248 -16.45 10.81 -4.24
N CYS A 249 -15.50 9.91 -4.29
CA CYS A 249 -14.14 10.18 -4.71
C CYS A 249 -13.99 9.88 -6.21
N PHE A 250 -13.98 10.92 -7.02
CA PHE A 250 -13.46 10.79 -8.38
C PHE A 250 -11.95 10.73 -8.29
N ILE A 251 -11.33 9.72 -8.89
CA ILE A 251 -9.91 9.77 -9.14
C ILE A 251 -9.67 10.70 -10.32
N THR A 252 -8.86 11.71 -10.09
CA THR A 252 -8.25 12.49 -11.15
C THR A 252 -6.75 12.20 -11.18
N VAL A 253 -6.13 12.42 -12.34
CA VAL A 253 -4.67 12.36 -12.44
C VAL A 253 -4.01 13.31 -11.43
N GLU A 254 -4.59 14.50 -11.22
CA GLU A 254 -4.10 15.47 -10.25
C GLU A 254 -4.14 14.92 -8.81
N GLN A 255 -5.24 14.29 -8.40
CA GLN A 255 -5.32 13.64 -7.09
C GLN A 255 -4.31 12.50 -6.96
N LEU A 256 -4.13 11.70 -8.01
CA LEU A 256 -3.21 10.58 -7.99
C LEU A 256 -1.74 11.04 -7.91
N LEU A 257 -1.36 12.09 -8.65
CA LEU A 257 -0.02 12.66 -8.65
C LEU A 257 0.25 13.61 -7.47
N GLY A 258 -0.80 14.10 -6.78
CA GLY A 258 -0.68 15.03 -5.65
C GLY A 258 -0.19 16.43 -6.06
N GLU A 259 0.01 17.30 -5.07
CA GLU A 259 0.42 18.70 -5.30
C GLU A 259 1.76 18.81 -6.05
N GLU A 260 2.72 17.95 -5.71
CA GLU A 260 4.06 17.95 -6.32
C GLU A 260 4.03 17.57 -7.81
N GLY A 261 3.03 16.79 -8.23
CA GLY A 261 2.84 16.36 -9.60
C GLY A 261 1.82 17.17 -10.41
N ALA A 262 1.18 18.18 -9.81
CA ALA A 262 0.09 18.94 -10.45
C ALA A 262 0.45 19.51 -11.83
N ASP A 263 1.67 20.03 -11.99
CA ASP A 263 2.16 20.58 -13.26
C ASP A 263 2.23 19.54 -14.39
N TYR A 264 2.27 18.26 -14.04
CA TYR A 264 2.34 17.15 -14.99
C TYR A 264 0.97 16.53 -15.28
N ALA A 265 -0.05 16.78 -14.47
CA ALA A 265 -1.33 16.11 -14.57
C ALA A 265 -1.99 16.24 -15.95
N SER A 266 -1.97 17.44 -16.53
CA SER A 266 -2.55 17.70 -17.85
C SER A 266 -1.86 16.94 -18.99
N ARG A 267 -0.63 16.46 -18.79
CA ARG A 267 0.10 15.65 -19.79
C ARG A 267 -0.58 14.32 -20.05
N PHE A 268 -1.31 13.79 -19.08
CA PHE A 268 -1.99 12.50 -19.15
C PHE A 268 -3.45 12.59 -19.60
N SER A 269 -3.98 13.80 -19.85
CA SER A 269 -5.32 13.98 -20.43
C SER A 269 -5.46 13.19 -21.74
N ASN A 270 -6.60 12.53 -21.94
CA ASN A 270 -6.91 11.57 -23.01
C ASN A 270 -5.94 10.36 -23.07
N GLY A 271 -5.09 10.19 -22.07
CA GLY A 271 -4.14 9.11 -21.98
C GLY A 271 -4.71 7.81 -21.41
N TYR A 272 -3.86 7.08 -20.74
CA TYR A 272 -4.17 5.72 -20.25
C TYR A 272 -3.72 5.56 -18.80
N LEU A 273 -4.53 4.86 -18.02
CA LEU A 273 -4.18 4.29 -16.74
C LEU A 273 -4.20 2.78 -16.85
N THR A 274 -3.27 2.12 -16.22
CA THR A 274 -3.31 0.68 -15.94
C THR A 274 -2.71 0.45 -14.56
N HIS A 275 -3.07 -0.63 -13.90
CA HIS A 275 -2.43 -1.02 -12.65
C HIS A 275 -2.30 -2.53 -12.53
N THR A 276 -1.43 -2.97 -11.61
CA THR A 276 -1.10 -4.38 -11.40
C THR A 276 -0.86 -4.64 -9.91
N TYR A 277 -1.52 -5.66 -9.39
CA TYR A 277 -1.55 -6.01 -7.98
C TYR A 277 -0.50 -7.09 -7.65
N LEU A 278 0.22 -6.93 -6.53
CA LEU A 278 1.19 -7.90 -6.02
C LEU A 278 0.59 -8.67 -4.84
N ASN A 279 0.70 -10.01 -4.89
CA ASN A 279 0.36 -10.87 -3.75
C ASN A 279 1.49 -10.87 -2.71
N TYR A 280 1.21 -11.31 -1.49
CA TYR A 280 2.20 -11.36 -0.39
C TYR A 280 3.42 -12.24 -0.69
N ASP A 281 3.24 -13.28 -1.48
CA ASP A 281 4.27 -14.24 -1.87
C ASP A 281 5.11 -13.77 -3.08
N ASP A 282 4.69 -12.70 -3.75
CA ASP A 282 5.39 -12.14 -4.88
C ASP A 282 6.75 -11.51 -4.52
N TYR A 283 7.49 -11.11 -5.53
CA TYR A 283 8.71 -10.34 -5.43
C TYR A 283 8.37 -8.85 -5.27
N HIS A 284 8.75 -8.26 -4.13
CA HIS A 284 8.30 -6.92 -3.73
C HIS A 284 9.30 -5.79 -4.05
N ARG A 285 10.18 -5.99 -5.03
CA ARG A 285 10.91 -4.89 -5.66
C ARG A 285 10.27 -4.55 -6.98
N TYR A 286 10.14 -3.25 -7.25
CA TYR A 286 9.54 -2.78 -8.50
C TYR A 286 10.60 -2.14 -9.40
N HIS A 287 10.41 -2.34 -10.69
CA HIS A 287 11.36 -2.02 -11.75
C HIS A 287 10.74 -1.06 -12.77
N SER A 288 11.57 -0.35 -13.50
CA SER A 288 11.08 0.56 -14.52
C SER A 288 10.38 -0.19 -15.65
N PRO A 289 9.10 0.15 -15.95
CA PRO A 289 8.37 -0.48 -17.06
C PRO A 289 8.88 -0.01 -18.43
N VAL A 290 9.55 1.14 -18.50
CA VAL A 290 10.02 1.82 -19.71
C VAL A 290 11.43 2.35 -19.56
N SER A 291 12.15 2.54 -20.66
CA SER A 291 13.42 3.25 -20.65
C SER A 291 13.19 4.76 -20.76
N GLY A 292 14.03 5.57 -20.10
CA GLY A 292 13.91 7.02 -20.18
C GLY A 292 14.78 7.78 -19.19
N THR A 293 14.45 9.05 -19.00
CA THR A 293 15.08 9.92 -18.00
C THR A 293 14.10 10.23 -16.89
N VAL A 294 14.48 9.97 -15.66
CA VAL A 294 13.68 10.30 -14.46
C VAL A 294 13.53 11.81 -14.34
N LYS A 295 12.31 12.32 -14.32
CA LYS A 295 11.99 13.75 -14.19
C LYS A 295 11.70 14.16 -12.77
N ALA A 296 10.97 13.32 -12.03
CA ALA A 296 10.60 13.57 -10.64
C ALA A 296 10.50 12.24 -9.89
N VAL A 297 10.81 12.29 -8.59
CA VAL A 297 10.62 11.19 -7.63
C VAL A 297 10.17 11.82 -6.32
N TYR A 298 9.03 11.39 -5.80
CA TYR A 298 8.52 11.87 -4.52
C TYR A 298 7.53 10.86 -3.90
N ILE A 299 7.23 11.02 -2.63
CA ILE A 299 6.27 10.19 -1.88
C ILE A 299 5.14 11.10 -1.40
N ILE A 300 3.91 10.63 -1.58
CA ILE A 300 2.69 11.25 -1.07
C ILE A 300 2.24 10.43 0.13
N PRO A 301 2.51 10.87 1.35
CA PRO A 301 2.01 10.20 2.54
C PRO A 301 0.50 10.42 2.65
N TYR A 302 -0.24 9.35 2.92
CA TYR A 302 -1.68 9.43 3.15
C TYR A 302 -2.14 8.36 4.16
N ALA A 303 -3.45 8.08 4.20
CA ALA A 303 -3.98 6.98 5.00
C ALA A 303 -3.26 5.67 4.65
N ASN A 304 -3.09 4.80 5.61
CA ASN A 304 -2.58 3.46 5.40
C ASN A 304 -3.78 2.51 5.47
N ALA A 305 -4.72 2.69 4.55
CA ALA A 305 -5.88 1.84 4.41
C ALA A 305 -5.50 0.50 3.77
N VAL A 306 -6.46 -0.39 3.63
CA VAL A 306 -6.20 -1.73 3.08
C VAL A 306 -6.45 -1.83 1.56
N GLY A 307 -6.73 -0.71 0.92
CA GLY A 307 -6.99 -0.65 -0.52
C GLY A 307 -8.41 -1.02 -0.91
N GLY A 308 -9.40 -0.64 -0.12
CA GLY A 308 -10.81 -0.91 -0.39
C GLY A 308 -11.64 -0.96 0.88
N VAL A 309 -12.62 -1.84 0.91
CA VAL A 309 -13.50 -2.06 2.06
C VAL A 309 -13.50 -3.53 2.44
N VAL A 310 -13.33 -3.82 3.72
CA VAL A 310 -13.35 -5.21 4.21
C VAL A 310 -14.72 -5.60 4.73
N TYR A 311 -15.19 -6.76 4.34
CA TYR A 311 -16.42 -7.35 4.88
C TYR A 311 -16.23 -8.82 5.27
N TRP A 312 -17.08 -9.32 6.16
CA TRP A 312 -17.11 -10.73 6.52
C TRP A 312 -18.00 -11.52 5.58
N ASN A 313 -17.47 -12.62 5.03
CA ASN A 313 -18.26 -13.56 4.25
C ASN A 313 -18.60 -14.78 5.15
N PRO A 314 -19.87 -14.94 5.57
CA PRO A 314 -20.27 -16.02 6.46
C PRO A 314 -20.24 -17.41 5.81
N GLU A 315 -20.33 -17.49 4.48
CA GLU A 315 -20.32 -18.77 3.74
C GLU A 315 -18.91 -19.36 3.68
N THR A 316 -17.92 -18.52 3.36
CA THR A 316 -16.52 -18.94 3.28
C THR A 316 -15.81 -18.82 4.65
N ARG A 317 -16.39 -18.08 5.59
CA ARG A 317 -15.80 -17.71 6.88
C ARG A 317 -14.45 -16.99 6.72
N LEU A 318 -14.40 -16.08 5.76
CA LEU A 318 -13.23 -15.27 5.46
C LEU A 318 -13.59 -13.78 5.49
N TYR A 319 -12.62 -12.97 5.87
CA TYR A 319 -12.62 -11.54 5.60
C TYR A 319 -12.25 -11.33 4.14
N VAL A 320 -13.02 -10.50 3.44
CA VAL A 320 -12.87 -10.28 2.01
C VAL A 320 -12.68 -8.79 1.75
N LEU A 321 -11.66 -8.46 0.98
CA LEU A 321 -11.42 -7.12 0.52
C LEU A 321 -12.17 -6.87 -0.80
N GLU A 322 -12.99 -5.83 -0.84
CA GLU A 322 -13.59 -5.29 -2.05
C GLU A 322 -12.77 -4.09 -2.54
N SER A 323 -12.03 -4.27 -3.59
CA SER A 323 -11.10 -3.29 -4.17
C SER A 323 -11.30 -3.08 -5.67
N SER A 324 -12.50 -3.39 -6.19
CA SER A 324 -12.78 -3.32 -7.63
C SER A 324 -12.86 -1.90 -8.19
N THR A 325 -12.92 -0.88 -7.33
CA THR A 325 -12.94 0.52 -7.76
C THR A 325 -11.52 1.10 -7.84
N LEU A 326 -11.33 2.15 -8.65
CA LEU A 326 -10.02 2.81 -8.77
C LEU A 326 -9.80 3.93 -7.75
N SER A 327 -10.81 4.28 -6.96
CA SER A 327 -10.73 5.43 -6.05
C SER A 327 -9.84 5.20 -4.83
N TRP A 328 -9.68 3.97 -4.39
CA TRP A 328 -8.91 3.63 -3.20
C TRP A 328 -7.42 4.01 -3.29
N GLN A 329 -6.80 3.95 -4.49
CA GLN A 329 -5.37 4.29 -4.64
C GLN A 329 -5.06 5.73 -4.21
N SER A 330 -6.04 6.65 -4.32
CA SER A 330 -5.86 8.02 -3.86
C SER A 330 -5.91 8.17 -2.34
N CYS A 331 -6.38 7.15 -1.63
CA CYS A 331 -6.45 7.11 -0.17
C CYS A 331 -5.24 6.43 0.49
N GLU A 332 -4.25 6.02 -0.31
CA GLU A 332 -3.07 5.28 0.16
C GLU A 332 -1.79 6.11 0.09
N THR A 333 -0.84 5.75 0.95
CA THR A 333 0.55 6.20 0.79
C THR A 333 1.10 5.67 -0.53
N ARG A 334 1.60 6.56 -1.38
CA ARG A 334 2.11 6.20 -2.70
C ARG A 334 3.33 7.01 -3.07
N GLY A 335 4.14 6.42 -3.91
CA GLY A 335 5.25 7.13 -4.53
C GLY A 335 4.94 7.47 -5.97
N VAL A 336 5.68 8.41 -6.54
CA VAL A 336 5.59 8.78 -7.95
C VAL A 336 6.98 8.86 -8.55
N VAL A 337 7.18 8.15 -9.66
CA VAL A 337 8.35 8.32 -10.53
C VAL A 337 7.86 8.73 -11.90
N LEU A 338 8.22 9.94 -12.34
CA LEU A 338 7.92 10.43 -13.68
C LEU A 338 9.10 10.14 -14.59
N ILE A 339 8.86 9.48 -15.72
CA ILE A 339 9.89 9.03 -16.66
C ILE A 339 9.59 9.61 -18.04
N ASP A 340 10.52 10.41 -18.57
CA ASP A 340 10.45 10.92 -19.95
C ASP A 340 11.06 9.88 -20.89
N THR A 341 10.21 9.26 -21.69
CA THR A 341 10.61 8.25 -22.68
C THR A 341 11.13 8.85 -23.99
N GLU A 342 11.15 10.18 -24.11
CA GLU A 342 11.46 10.96 -25.32
C GLU A 342 10.46 10.71 -26.46
N GLU A 343 10.36 9.48 -26.95
CA GLU A 343 9.54 9.11 -28.12
C GLU A 343 8.04 9.02 -27.78
N TYR A 344 7.70 8.31 -26.70
CA TYR A 344 6.30 8.03 -26.34
C TYR A 344 5.72 9.00 -25.29
N GLY A 345 6.51 9.97 -24.84
CA GLY A 345 6.11 10.98 -23.87
C GLY A 345 6.40 10.62 -22.44
N LEU A 346 5.69 11.26 -21.55
CA LEU A 346 5.83 11.05 -20.12
C LEU A 346 5.08 9.77 -19.71
N ALA A 347 5.74 8.93 -18.94
CA ALA A 347 5.15 7.83 -18.20
C ALA A 347 5.23 8.14 -16.71
N ALA A 348 4.22 7.76 -15.94
CA ALA A 348 4.29 7.74 -14.49
C ALA A 348 4.27 6.29 -14.02
N MET A 349 5.14 5.95 -13.07
CA MET A 349 5.10 4.72 -12.30
C MET A 349 4.80 5.11 -10.85
N ILE A 350 3.70 4.59 -10.31
CA ILE A 350 3.14 4.98 -9.03
C ILE A 350 2.98 3.72 -8.16
N PRO A 351 4.03 3.32 -7.42
CA PRO A 351 3.91 2.27 -6.43
C PRO A 351 3.00 2.75 -5.29
N VAL A 352 1.99 1.96 -4.96
CA VAL A 352 1.00 2.20 -3.90
C VAL A 352 1.23 1.20 -2.80
N GLY A 353 1.57 1.68 -1.61
CA GLY A 353 1.73 0.85 -0.41
C GLY A 353 0.42 0.81 0.35
N MET A 354 -0.10 -0.38 0.59
CA MET A 354 -1.38 -0.62 1.25
C MET A 354 -1.18 -1.46 2.51
N GLY A 355 -2.17 -1.42 3.38
CA GLY A 355 -2.20 -2.25 4.57
C GLY A 355 -1.23 -1.81 5.66
N GLN A 356 -0.98 -2.69 6.60
CA GLN A 356 -0.37 -2.39 7.89
C GLN A 356 1.08 -1.90 7.85
N VAL A 357 1.81 -2.10 6.76
CA VAL A 357 3.19 -1.57 6.61
C VAL A 357 3.32 -0.79 5.31
N SER A 358 2.37 0.08 5.06
CA SER A 358 2.35 0.93 3.88
C SER A 358 3.67 1.66 3.69
N SER A 359 4.55 1.14 2.83
CA SER A 359 5.87 1.70 2.60
C SER A 359 6.21 1.75 1.12
N VAL A 360 6.80 2.87 0.72
CA VAL A 360 7.35 3.04 -0.63
C VAL A 360 8.78 3.52 -0.48
N ASN A 361 9.72 2.82 -1.11
CA ASN A 361 11.13 3.17 -1.05
C ASN A 361 11.70 3.30 -2.47
N PHE A 362 12.47 4.34 -2.74
CA PHE A 362 13.09 4.58 -4.03
C PHE A 362 14.61 4.44 -3.99
N VAL A 363 15.19 3.94 -5.08
CA VAL A 363 16.63 3.86 -5.31
C VAL A 363 17.06 4.72 -6.51
N VAL A 364 16.15 5.50 -7.07
CA VAL A 364 16.39 6.41 -8.21
C VAL A 364 16.17 7.85 -7.81
N GLU A 365 16.81 8.77 -8.56
CA GLU A 365 16.76 10.20 -8.35
C GLU A 365 16.44 10.94 -9.66
N PRO A 366 15.89 12.17 -9.61
CA PRO A 366 15.69 12.98 -10.79
C PRO A 366 16.98 13.21 -11.59
N GLY A 367 16.90 13.10 -12.92
CA GLY A 367 18.02 13.21 -13.84
C GLY A 367 18.71 11.89 -14.18
N MET A 368 18.46 10.80 -13.46
CA MET A 368 19.00 9.48 -13.80
C MET A 368 18.42 8.98 -15.13
N LYS A 369 19.27 8.37 -15.96
CA LYS A 369 18.85 7.59 -17.12
C LYS A 369 18.69 6.15 -16.70
N ILE A 370 17.50 5.63 -16.91
CA ILE A 370 17.15 4.25 -16.56
C ILE A 370 16.70 3.48 -17.80
N LYS A 371 16.94 2.18 -17.76
CA LYS A 371 16.41 1.23 -18.74
C LYS A 371 15.19 0.51 -18.18
N LYS A 372 14.30 0.07 -19.05
CA LYS A 372 13.23 -0.84 -18.62
C LYS A 372 13.84 -2.10 -17.97
N GLY A 373 13.25 -2.52 -16.87
CA GLY A 373 13.78 -3.60 -16.03
C GLY A 373 14.82 -3.17 -15.00
N ASP A 374 15.30 -1.90 -14.99
CA ASP A 374 16.14 -1.41 -13.89
C ASP A 374 15.30 -1.27 -12.61
N GLU A 375 15.85 -1.68 -11.46
CA GLU A 375 15.19 -1.51 -10.16
C GLU A 375 15.02 -0.02 -9.85
N ILE A 376 13.81 0.38 -9.48
CA ILE A 376 13.49 1.75 -9.09
C ILE A 376 13.09 1.87 -7.63
N GLY A 377 12.77 0.77 -6.95
CA GLY A 377 12.44 0.78 -5.54
C GLY A 377 11.92 -0.56 -5.02
N TYR A 378 11.42 -0.53 -3.79
CA TYR A 378 10.89 -1.71 -3.13
C TYR A 378 9.83 -1.36 -2.09
N PHE A 379 8.95 -2.33 -1.83
CA PHE A 379 8.05 -2.34 -0.69
C PHE A 379 8.64 -3.13 0.48
N LEU A 380 8.40 -2.67 1.68
CA LEU A 380 8.44 -3.50 2.88
C LEU A 380 7.08 -4.18 3.05
N PHE A 381 6.94 -5.08 4.03
CA PHE A 381 5.73 -5.88 4.20
C PHE A 381 4.45 -5.01 4.20
N GLY A 382 3.42 -5.49 3.52
CA GLY A 382 2.12 -4.84 3.33
C GLY A 382 1.52 -5.24 1.99
N GLY A 383 0.31 -4.78 1.70
CA GLY A 383 -0.28 -4.88 0.37
C GLY A 383 0.43 -3.93 -0.61
N SER A 384 0.39 -4.25 -1.90
CA SER A 384 1.10 -3.45 -2.89
C SER A 384 0.44 -3.46 -4.26
N ASP A 385 0.41 -2.31 -4.88
CA ASP A 385 -0.07 -2.10 -6.24
C ASP A 385 0.90 -1.19 -7.00
N CYS A 386 0.92 -1.33 -8.30
CA CYS A 386 1.71 -0.48 -9.18
C CYS A 386 0.79 0.13 -10.23
N VAL A 387 0.50 1.42 -10.10
CA VAL A 387 -0.25 2.18 -11.09
C VAL A 387 0.70 2.79 -12.11
N MET A 388 0.33 2.74 -13.38
CA MET A 388 1.08 3.36 -14.46
C MET A 388 0.17 4.29 -15.27
N LEU A 389 0.68 5.49 -15.60
CA LEU A 389 0.02 6.43 -16.50
C LEU A 389 0.87 6.63 -17.75
N PHE A 390 0.20 6.74 -18.89
CA PHE A 390 0.83 7.02 -20.19
C PHE A 390 0.10 8.12 -20.94
N GLU A 391 0.83 9.00 -21.60
CA GLU A 391 0.25 10.06 -22.44
C GLU A 391 -0.56 9.47 -23.61
N GLU A 392 -1.53 10.23 -24.14
CA GLU A 392 -2.34 9.84 -25.30
C GLU A 392 -1.51 9.44 -26.52
N LYS A 393 -0.43 10.21 -26.81
CA LYS A 393 0.43 9.96 -27.96
C LYS A 393 1.18 8.63 -27.91
N SER A 394 1.28 8.02 -26.73
CA SER A 394 1.92 6.71 -26.57
C SER A 394 1.17 5.58 -27.25
N GLY A 395 -0.16 5.74 -27.43
CA GLY A 395 -1.01 4.68 -27.98
C GLY A 395 -0.96 3.39 -27.14
N PHE A 396 -0.83 3.51 -25.82
CA PHE A 396 -0.64 2.35 -24.94
C PHE A 396 -1.72 1.28 -25.16
N ARG A 397 -1.28 0.04 -25.23
CA ARG A 397 -2.12 -1.16 -25.24
C ARG A 397 -1.54 -2.22 -24.30
N LEU A 398 -2.38 -2.74 -23.41
CA LEU A 398 -2.05 -3.88 -22.56
C LEU A 398 -1.99 -5.15 -23.42
N THR A 399 -0.92 -5.94 -23.30
CA THR A 399 -0.71 -7.19 -24.03
C THR A 399 -0.46 -8.38 -23.10
N ALA A 400 -0.56 -8.17 -21.78
CA ALA A 400 -0.45 -9.25 -20.81
C ALA A 400 -1.44 -10.39 -21.17
N PRO A 401 -1.03 -11.66 -21.00
CA PRO A 401 -1.88 -12.82 -21.33
C PRO A 401 -3.19 -12.80 -20.54
N GLU A 402 -4.28 -13.26 -21.17
CA GLU A 402 -5.53 -13.53 -20.46
C GLU A 402 -5.34 -14.68 -19.45
N GLY A 403 -6.02 -14.60 -18.33
CA GLY A 403 -5.98 -15.56 -17.24
C GLY A 403 -7.35 -15.85 -16.66
N GLU A 404 -7.39 -16.56 -15.54
CA GLU A 404 -8.62 -16.83 -14.82
C GLU A 404 -9.17 -15.55 -14.18
N THR A 405 -10.48 -15.42 -14.11
CA THR A 405 -11.16 -14.34 -13.39
C THR A 405 -11.54 -14.80 -11.99
N GLY A 406 -11.36 -13.94 -11.00
CA GLY A 406 -11.74 -14.19 -9.61
C GLY A 406 -10.63 -13.86 -8.62
N GLY A 407 -10.98 -13.72 -7.35
CA GLY A 407 -10.07 -13.19 -6.34
C GLY A 407 -9.58 -11.79 -6.72
N TYR A 408 -8.28 -11.58 -6.64
CA TYR A 408 -7.64 -10.30 -7.02
C TYR A 408 -7.26 -10.22 -8.52
N SER A 409 -7.73 -11.13 -9.36
CA SER A 409 -7.39 -11.13 -10.79
C SER A 409 -8.31 -10.23 -11.61
N GLY A 410 -7.73 -9.31 -12.35
CA GLY A 410 -8.42 -8.49 -13.37
C GLY A 410 -8.77 -9.22 -14.65
N GLY A 411 -8.66 -10.56 -14.69
CA GLY A 411 -8.88 -11.38 -15.89
C GLY A 411 -7.61 -11.60 -16.72
N TYR A 412 -6.45 -11.30 -16.15
CA TYR A 412 -5.14 -11.53 -16.77
C TYR A 412 -4.38 -12.60 -15.99
N ALA A 413 -3.44 -13.26 -16.66
CA ALA A 413 -2.51 -14.17 -16.02
C ALA A 413 -1.48 -13.38 -15.20
N HIS A 414 -0.97 -14.00 -14.13
CA HIS A 414 0.16 -13.47 -13.38
C HIS A 414 1.37 -13.31 -14.31
N VAL A 415 2.05 -12.18 -14.24
CA VAL A 415 3.25 -11.86 -14.99
C VAL A 415 4.43 -11.66 -14.06
N LEU A 416 5.61 -12.07 -14.51
CA LEU A 416 6.85 -11.81 -13.78
C LEU A 416 7.43 -10.46 -14.18
N CYS A 417 8.09 -9.80 -13.24
CA CYS A 417 8.86 -8.58 -13.49
C CYS A 417 9.76 -8.75 -14.72
N GLY A 418 9.72 -7.79 -15.65
CA GLY A 418 10.50 -7.85 -16.89
C GLY A 418 9.79 -8.52 -18.07
N GLU A 419 8.76 -9.33 -17.87
CA GLU A 419 7.94 -9.88 -18.97
C GLU A 419 7.17 -8.78 -19.69
N GLU A 420 6.76 -9.03 -20.94
CA GLU A 420 5.96 -8.07 -21.70
C GLU A 420 4.61 -7.82 -21.00
N TYR A 421 4.39 -6.56 -20.66
CA TYR A 421 3.14 -6.09 -20.06
C TYR A 421 2.24 -5.39 -21.09
N GLY A 422 2.86 -4.61 -21.97
CA GLY A 422 2.15 -3.82 -22.96
C GLY A 422 3.03 -3.29 -24.05
N ARG A 423 2.42 -2.57 -24.98
CA ARG A 423 3.14 -1.92 -26.10
C ARG A 423 2.64 -0.51 -26.33
N PHE A 424 3.56 0.33 -26.75
CA PHE A 424 3.27 1.61 -27.36
C PHE A 424 3.01 1.40 -28.86
N GLU A 425 1.96 2.04 -29.34
CA GLU A 425 1.61 2.07 -30.77
C GLU A 425 1.61 3.54 -31.19
N ALA A 426 2.77 4.03 -31.69
CA ALA A 426 2.87 5.41 -32.17
C ALA A 426 1.80 5.67 -33.24
N LYS A 427 1.03 6.74 -33.07
CA LYS A 427 0.03 7.20 -34.04
C LYS A 427 0.70 7.87 -35.23
#